data_66aa9c1e9e330fbe5ee77a9484dd286f
#
_entry.id   66aa9c1e9e330fbe5ee77a9484dd286f
#
_cell.length_a   1.000
_cell.length_b   1.000
_cell.length_c   1.000
_cell.angle_alpha   90.00
_cell.angle_beta   90.00
_cell.angle_gamma   90.00
#
_symmetry.space_group_name_H-M   'P 1'
#
loop_
_entity.id
_entity.type
_entity.pdbx_description
1 polymer ?
#
loop_
_entity_poly.entity_id
_entity_poly.type
_entity_poly.pdbx_seq_one_letter_code
_entity_poly.pdbx_strand_id
1 'polypeptide(L)'
;MSNIRFCYLYRDGSNYKSWGEVIFLNPENLSTTYITEKLLRDFLPDKQFIASQISIPEIFLFKGGDFTEFDHCYHELDCIEVCKEGSTDKSGRSITDFLLDVKAASKQGWKAFDILDKA
;
A
#
# COMPACT_ATOMS: atom_id res chain seq x y z
N MET A 1 17.30 16.61 2.10
CA MET A 1 15.83 16.50 2.20
C MET A 1 15.48 15.04 2.37
N SER A 2 14.55 14.76 3.27
CA SER A 2 14.14 13.36 3.54
C SER A 2 12.93 12.97 2.70
N ASN A 3 12.89 11.70 2.30
CA ASN A 3 11.74 11.12 1.63
C ASN A 3 10.97 10.23 2.60
N ILE A 4 9.88 9.65 2.14
CA ILE A 4 9.01 8.80 2.95
C ILE A 4 9.00 7.39 2.39
N ARG A 5 9.34 6.42 3.22
CA ARG A 5 9.20 5.00 2.89
C ARG A 5 7.85 4.51 3.40
N PHE A 6 7.03 4.05 2.47
CA PHE A 6 5.75 3.41 2.76
C PHE A 6 5.98 1.90 2.75
N CYS A 7 5.94 1.28 3.92
CA CYS A 7 6.16 -0.16 4.07
C CYS A 7 4.82 -0.86 4.20
N TYR A 8 4.64 -1.94 3.46
CA TYR A 8 3.39 -2.68 3.47
C TYR A 8 3.66 -4.17 3.31
N LEU A 9 2.61 -4.96 3.47
CA LEU A 9 2.75 -6.41 3.35
C LEU A 9 1.48 -7.03 2.81
N TYR A 10 1.64 -8.23 2.26
CA TYR A 10 0.55 -9.15 2.01
C TYR A 10 0.66 -10.30 3.00
N ARG A 11 -0.45 -10.63 3.64
CA ARG A 11 -0.53 -11.73 4.59
C ARG A 11 -1.55 -12.73 4.06
N ASP A 12 -1.13 -13.98 3.80
CA ASP A 12 -2.07 -14.99 3.31
C ASP A 12 -2.92 -15.57 4.45
N GLY A 13 -3.85 -16.46 4.10
CA GLY A 13 -4.73 -17.09 5.10
C GLY A 13 -4.02 -17.95 6.13
N SER A 14 -2.78 -18.37 5.85
CA SER A 14 -1.94 -19.14 6.76
C SER A 14 -0.94 -18.29 7.53
N ASN A 15 -1.08 -16.96 7.44
CA ASN A 15 -0.23 -15.97 8.12
C ASN A 15 1.22 -15.90 7.62
N TYR A 16 1.50 -16.42 6.42
CA TYR A 16 2.76 -16.13 5.73
C TYR A 16 2.70 -14.72 5.15
N LYS A 17 3.84 -14.04 5.12
CA LYS A 17 3.91 -12.62 4.76
C LYS A 17 4.87 -12.37 3.61
N SER A 18 4.48 -11.46 2.72
CA SER A 18 5.33 -10.88 1.70
C SER A 18 5.44 -9.39 1.98
N TRP A 19 6.66 -8.85 1.97
CA TRP A 19 6.93 -7.46 2.35
C TRP A 19 7.27 -6.63 1.13
N GLY A 20 6.82 -5.39 1.11
CA GLY A 20 7.15 -4.45 0.06
C GLY A 20 7.31 -3.04 0.60
N GLU A 21 7.88 -2.19 -0.23
CA GLU A 21 8.03 -0.78 0.10
C GLU A 21 8.01 0.08 -1.15
N VAL A 22 7.52 1.30 -1.00
CA VAL A 22 7.60 2.34 -2.03
C VAL A 22 8.09 3.61 -1.35
N ILE A 23 9.06 4.29 -1.97
CA ILE A 23 9.60 5.54 -1.44
C ILE A 23 9.03 6.70 -2.26
N PHE A 24 8.44 7.66 -1.56
CA PHE A 24 7.86 8.86 -2.15
C PHE A 24 8.65 10.10 -1.76
N LEU A 25 8.71 11.07 -2.66
CA LEU A 25 9.27 12.38 -2.35
C LEU A 25 8.44 13.05 -1.25
N ASN A 26 9.09 13.85 -0.42
CA ASN A 26 8.41 14.59 0.65
C ASN A 26 8.79 16.08 0.62
N PRO A 27 8.45 16.79 -0.47
CA PRO A 27 8.85 18.20 -0.60
C PRO A 27 8.18 19.12 0.42
N GLU A 28 7.02 18.72 0.95
CA GLU A 28 6.29 19.51 1.94
C GLU A 28 6.68 19.18 3.37
N ASN A 29 7.63 18.27 3.54
CA ASN A 29 8.16 17.88 4.84
C ASN A 29 7.05 17.44 5.83
N LEU A 30 6.15 16.60 5.34
CA LEU A 30 5.08 16.06 6.19
C LEU A 30 5.67 15.09 7.22
N SER A 31 5.11 15.09 8.42
CA SER A 31 5.55 14.18 9.48
C SER A 31 4.99 12.79 9.27
N THR A 32 5.69 11.78 9.80
CA THR A 32 5.20 10.40 9.74
C THR A 32 3.88 10.22 10.49
N THR A 33 3.68 10.95 11.58
CA THR A 33 2.43 10.92 12.33
C THR A 33 1.27 11.42 11.48
N TYR A 34 1.44 12.57 10.82
CA TYR A 34 0.42 13.13 9.95
C TYR A 34 0.05 12.17 8.80
N ILE A 35 1.08 11.62 8.15
CA ILE A 35 0.90 10.70 7.04
C ILE A 35 0.14 9.45 7.50
N THR A 36 0.57 8.86 8.62
CA THR A 36 -0.06 7.65 9.15
C THR A 36 -1.52 7.89 9.50
N GLU A 37 -1.82 9.01 10.15
CA GLU A 37 -3.21 9.35 10.51
C GLU A 37 -4.10 9.50 9.28
N LYS A 38 -3.60 10.15 8.24
CA LYS A 38 -4.34 10.29 6.98
C LYS A 38 -4.62 8.94 6.34
N LEU A 39 -3.62 8.07 6.27
CA LEU A 39 -3.77 6.75 5.68
C LEU A 39 -4.76 5.89 6.47
N LEU A 40 -4.64 5.87 7.79
CA LEU A 40 -5.55 5.08 8.63
C LEU A 40 -7.00 5.56 8.53
N ARG A 41 -7.21 6.85 8.26
CA ARG A 41 -8.55 7.38 8.05
C ARG A 41 -9.19 6.85 6.77
N ASP A 42 -8.38 6.71 5.72
CA ASP A 42 -8.86 6.36 4.39
C ASP A 42 -8.78 4.87 4.07
N PHE A 43 -7.93 4.11 4.78
CA PHE A 43 -7.83 2.66 4.61
C PHE A 43 -9.00 1.95 5.28
N LEU A 44 -9.20 0.70 4.88
CA LEU A 44 -10.16 -0.20 5.53
C LEU A 44 -9.70 -0.54 6.95
N PRO A 45 -10.61 -1.11 7.79
CA PRO A 45 -10.19 -1.63 9.09
C PRO A 45 -9.00 -2.57 8.97
N ASP A 46 -8.21 -2.67 10.04
CA ASP A 46 -6.97 -3.46 10.08
C ASP A 46 -5.90 -2.96 9.11
N LYS A 47 -5.98 -1.66 8.75
CA LYS A 47 -4.99 -0.99 7.89
C LYS A 47 -4.93 -1.58 6.48
N GLN A 48 -6.01 -2.15 6.00
CA GLN A 48 -6.07 -2.84 4.71
C GLN A 48 -6.41 -1.89 3.56
N PHE A 49 -5.92 -2.23 2.38
CA PHE A 49 -6.17 -1.48 1.16
C PHE A 49 -6.04 -2.39 -0.06
N ILE A 50 -6.47 -1.89 -1.21
CA ILE A 50 -6.31 -2.57 -2.49
C ILE A 50 -5.14 -1.91 -3.24
N ALA A 51 -4.00 -2.59 -3.33
CA ALA A 51 -2.77 -2.01 -3.86
C ALA A 51 -2.92 -1.46 -5.28
N SER A 52 -3.64 -2.17 -6.14
CA SER A 52 -3.84 -1.73 -7.52
C SER A 52 -4.63 -0.43 -7.63
N GLN A 53 -5.51 -0.14 -6.68
CA GLN A 53 -6.31 1.09 -6.72
C GLN A 53 -5.50 2.34 -6.37
N ILE A 54 -4.34 2.16 -5.76
CA ILE A 54 -3.46 3.27 -5.42
C ILE A 54 -2.11 3.17 -6.15
N SER A 55 -2.06 2.32 -7.16
CA SER A 55 -0.95 2.23 -8.12
C SER A 55 0.39 1.92 -7.46
N ILE A 56 0.39 0.96 -6.53
CA ILE A 56 1.61 0.39 -5.96
C ILE A 56 1.65 -1.12 -6.27
N PRO A 57 2.85 -1.73 -6.27
CA PRO A 57 2.97 -3.13 -6.64
C PRO A 57 2.17 -4.07 -5.74
N GLU A 58 1.50 -5.04 -6.36
CA GLU A 58 0.90 -6.16 -5.65
C GLU A 58 2.01 -7.16 -5.31
N ILE A 59 2.04 -7.62 -4.07
CA ILE A 59 3.11 -8.49 -3.57
C ILE A 59 2.55 -9.79 -3.01
N PHE A 60 1.58 -10.38 -3.72
CA PHE A 60 0.98 -11.65 -3.34
C PHE A 60 2.04 -12.75 -3.22
N LEU A 61 1.78 -13.72 -2.33
CA LEU A 61 2.68 -14.85 -2.09
C LEU A 61 2.53 -15.98 -3.10
N PHE A 62 1.39 -16.05 -3.78
CA PHE A 62 1.15 -17.10 -4.75
C PHE A 62 1.77 -16.75 -6.11
N LYS A 63 2.21 -17.77 -6.83
CA LYS A 63 2.71 -17.65 -8.20
C LYS A 63 2.05 -18.71 -9.06
N GLY A 64 1.65 -18.33 -10.27
CA GLY A 64 1.19 -19.29 -11.25
C GLY A 64 0.01 -20.16 -10.84
N GLY A 65 -0.84 -19.70 -9.95
CA GLY A 65 -2.02 -20.44 -9.54
C GLY A 65 -1.90 -21.21 -8.24
N ASP A 66 -0.83 -21.00 -7.48
CA ASP A 66 -0.62 -21.67 -6.20
C ASP A 66 -1.38 -21.01 -5.04
N PHE A 67 -2.47 -20.34 -5.33
CA PHE A 67 -3.30 -19.71 -4.31
C PHE A 67 -4.47 -20.61 -3.94
N THR A 68 -5.02 -20.39 -2.72
CA THR A 68 -6.10 -21.18 -2.16
C THR A 68 -7.30 -20.27 -1.85
N GLU A 69 -8.41 -20.88 -1.42
CA GLU A 69 -9.60 -20.14 -0.98
C GLU A 69 -9.34 -19.24 0.21
N PHE A 70 -8.21 -19.41 0.92
CA PHE A 70 -7.83 -18.59 2.06
C PHE A 70 -7.05 -17.33 1.64
N ASP A 71 -6.68 -17.21 0.37
CA ASP A 71 -6.02 -16.03 -0.14
C ASP A 71 -7.05 -14.93 -0.43
N HIS A 72 -6.62 -13.68 -0.31
CA HIS A 72 -7.50 -12.51 -0.47
C HIS A 72 -6.78 -11.42 -1.26
N CYS A 73 -7.52 -10.38 -1.61
CA CYS A 73 -7.00 -9.28 -2.42
C CYS A 73 -6.34 -8.15 -1.63
N TYR A 74 -6.41 -8.18 -0.31
CA TYR A 74 -5.99 -7.05 0.52
C TYR A 74 -4.51 -7.09 0.87
N HIS A 75 -3.90 -5.91 0.84
CA HIS A 75 -2.60 -5.64 1.42
C HIS A 75 -2.81 -4.81 2.68
N GLU A 76 -1.82 -4.72 3.55
CA GLU A 76 -1.94 -3.94 4.77
C GLU A 76 -0.71 -3.06 5.00
N LEU A 77 -0.94 -1.91 5.65
CA LEU A 77 0.12 -1.00 6.04
C LEU A 77 0.95 -1.62 7.16
N ASP A 78 2.28 -1.58 7.02
CA ASP A 78 3.19 -1.95 8.08
C ASP A 78 3.66 -0.71 8.86
N CYS A 79 4.41 0.17 8.20
CA CYS A 79 4.90 1.37 8.85
C CYS A 79 5.21 2.47 7.84
N ILE A 80 5.36 3.68 8.37
CA ILE A 80 5.80 4.86 7.61
C ILE A 80 7.11 5.32 8.23
N GLU A 81 8.13 5.47 7.40
CA GLU A 81 9.47 5.85 7.86
C GLU A 81 10.01 7.02 7.06
N VAL A 82 10.78 7.88 7.72
CA VAL A 82 11.58 8.88 7.03
C VAL A 82 12.85 8.19 6.54
N CYS A 83 13.26 8.47 5.30
CA CYS A 83 14.47 7.90 4.75
C CYS A 83 15.19 8.91 3.85
N LYS A 84 16.44 8.62 3.55
CA LYS A 84 17.27 9.46 2.64
C LYS A 84 17.44 8.83 1.27
N GLU A 85 16.84 7.67 1.05
CA GLU A 85 16.92 6.98 -0.24
C GLU A 85 16.06 7.69 -1.29
N GLY A 86 16.43 7.56 -2.56
CA GLY A 86 15.68 8.14 -3.66
C GLY A 86 14.30 7.53 -3.81
N SER A 87 13.38 8.27 -4.42
CA SER A 87 12.03 7.78 -4.66
C SER A 87 12.03 6.58 -5.59
N THR A 88 11.13 5.64 -5.33
CA THR A 88 10.97 4.43 -6.12
C THR A 88 9.60 4.32 -6.77
N ASP A 89 8.71 5.27 -6.52
CA ASP A 89 7.38 5.27 -7.12
C ASP A 89 7.50 5.44 -8.64
N LYS A 90 6.88 4.54 -9.40
CA LYS A 90 6.97 4.54 -10.87
C LYS A 90 6.47 5.82 -11.50
N SER A 91 5.48 6.47 -10.88
CA SER A 91 4.91 7.72 -11.36
C SER A 91 5.62 8.95 -10.80
N GLY A 92 6.63 8.77 -9.96
CA GLY A 92 7.36 9.88 -9.36
C GLY A 92 6.54 10.74 -8.43
N ARG A 93 5.49 10.18 -7.81
CA ARG A 93 4.59 10.95 -6.93
C ARG A 93 5.31 11.39 -5.67
N SER A 94 4.92 12.55 -5.16
CA SER A 94 5.23 12.93 -3.79
C SER A 94 4.30 12.17 -2.84
N ILE A 95 4.66 12.17 -1.56
CA ILE A 95 3.77 11.58 -0.55
C ILE A 95 2.42 12.31 -0.52
N THR A 96 2.40 13.62 -0.77
CA THR A 96 1.16 14.38 -0.85
C THR A 96 0.28 13.86 -1.98
N ASP A 97 0.84 13.63 -3.16
CA ASP A 97 0.11 13.07 -4.30
C ASP A 97 -0.43 11.68 -3.98
N PHE A 98 0.38 10.84 -3.33
CA PHE A 98 -0.05 9.51 -2.93
C PHE A 98 -1.22 9.57 -1.95
N LEU A 99 -1.16 10.46 -0.95
CA LEU A 99 -2.25 10.63 0.00
C LEU A 99 -3.54 11.06 -0.70
N LEU A 100 -3.46 11.91 -1.73
CA LEU A 100 -4.62 12.30 -2.51
C LEU A 100 -5.21 11.12 -3.29
N ASP A 101 -4.36 10.27 -3.85
CA ASP A 101 -4.80 9.09 -4.57
C ASP A 101 -5.48 8.09 -3.63
N VAL A 102 -4.94 7.90 -2.42
CA VAL A 102 -5.55 7.04 -1.39
C VAL A 102 -6.92 7.59 -1.00
N LYS A 103 -7.03 8.90 -0.80
CA LYS A 103 -8.29 9.53 -0.47
C LYS A 103 -9.33 9.35 -1.57
N ALA A 104 -8.91 9.49 -2.83
CA ALA A 104 -9.79 9.29 -3.98
C ALA A 104 -10.29 7.84 -4.04
N ALA A 105 -9.41 6.85 -3.82
CA ALA A 105 -9.79 5.45 -3.80
C ALA A 105 -10.81 5.17 -2.67
N SER A 106 -10.58 5.76 -1.50
CA SER A 106 -11.49 5.63 -0.36
C SER A 106 -12.87 6.20 -0.68
N LYS A 107 -12.92 7.36 -1.33
CA LYS A 107 -14.19 8.00 -1.70
C LYS A 107 -14.95 7.20 -2.76
N GLN A 108 -14.25 6.59 -3.70
CA GLN A 108 -14.85 5.73 -4.71
C GLN A 108 -15.28 4.38 -4.14
N GLY A 109 -14.73 4.01 -3.01
CA GLY A 109 -14.93 2.72 -2.36
C GLY A 109 -13.85 1.73 -2.75
N TRP A 110 -13.29 1.05 -1.76
CA TRP A 110 -12.32 -0.01 -1.99
C TRP A 110 -13.04 -1.20 -2.62
N LYS A 111 -12.55 -1.66 -3.77
CA LYS A 111 -13.21 -2.67 -4.58
C LYS A 111 -12.47 -3.98 -4.47
N ALA A 112 -12.95 -4.82 -3.55
CA ALA A 112 -12.44 -6.17 -3.40
C ALA A 112 -12.66 -6.97 -4.69
N PHE A 113 -11.73 -7.85 -5.00
CA PHE A 113 -11.83 -8.72 -6.16
C PHE A 113 -11.51 -10.15 -5.74
N ASP A 114 -12.00 -11.12 -6.54
CA ASP A 114 -11.66 -12.51 -6.34
C ASP A 114 -10.23 -12.72 -6.84
N ILE A 115 -9.38 -13.24 -5.97
CA ILE A 115 -7.99 -13.49 -6.32
C ILE A 115 -7.86 -14.46 -7.50
N LEU A 116 -8.84 -15.33 -7.67
CA LEU A 116 -8.88 -16.27 -8.80
C LEU A 116 -8.94 -15.54 -10.14
N ASP A 117 -9.50 -14.34 -10.19
CA ASP A 117 -9.58 -13.54 -11.41
C ASP A 117 -8.22 -13.00 -11.85
N LYS A 118 -7.20 -13.12 -11.00
CA LYS A 118 -5.83 -12.70 -11.30
C LYS A 118 -5.00 -13.81 -11.95
N ALA A 119 -5.50 -15.02 -11.92
CA ALA A 119 -4.76 -16.20 -12.43
C ALA A 119 -4.64 -16.19 -13.95
#